data_a21c8c76d07ff3e68df0d73003ed6a35
#
_entry.id   a21c8c76d07ff3e68df0d73003ed6a35
#
_cell.length_a   1.000
_cell.length_b   1.000
_cell.length_c   1.000
_cell.angle_alpha   90.00
_cell.angle_beta   90.00
_cell.angle_gamma   90.00
#
_symmetry.space_group_name_H-M   'P 1'
#
loop_
_entity.id
_entity.type
_entity.pdbx_description
1 polymer ?
#
loop_
_entity_poly.entity_id
_entity_poly.type
_entity_poly.pdbx_seq_one_letter_code
_entity_poly.pdbx_strand_id
1 'polypeptide(L)'
;MDAINILGNDIYPTVVFDPENGLFKIAGRSMMDDAEFFYRELLSWMDEYAENPNDIEFTIDMECFNIASSKRLLFLLYKLEEINKANKVSVSVVWCCSENEDDMFEVGQDFAVMVKIPFSFYICAPQEDAVLA
;
A
#
# COMPACT_ATOMS: atom_id res chain seq x y z
N MET A 1 16.89 4.08 -9.12
CA MET A 1 15.93 4.96 -8.38
C MET A 1 16.21 4.87 -6.90
N ASP A 2 16.10 5.97 -6.20
CA ASP A 2 16.25 5.97 -4.77
C ASP A 2 15.02 5.34 -4.12
N ALA A 3 15.25 4.51 -3.12
CA ALA A 3 14.16 3.92 -2.36
C ALA A 3 13.47 4.99 -1.51
N ILE A 4 12.20 4.74 -1.20
CA ILE A 4 11.48 5.55 -0.21
C ILE A 4 11.43 4.75 1.08
N ASN A 5 11.84 5.38 2.18
CA ASN A 5 11.75 4.81 3.52
C ASN A 5 11.22 5.88 4.46
N ILE A 6 9.96 5.76 4.82
CA ILE A 6 9.31 6.69 5.74
C ILE A 6 8.89 5.90 6.97
N LEU A 7 9.40 6.30 8.13
CA LEU A 7 8.95 5.74 9.39
C LEU A 7 7.70 6.48 9.82
N GLY A 8 6.59 5.75 9.94
CA GLY A 8 5.32 6.35 10.29
C GLY A 8 5.16 6.70 11.75
N ASN A 9 4.02 7.27 12.08
CA ASN A 9 3.63 7.63 13.44
C ASN A 9 2.12 7.49 13.56
N ASP A 10 1.50 8.15 14.52
CA ASP A 10 0.05 8.04 14.74
C ASP A 10 -0.78 8.68 13.63
N ILE A 11 -0.17 9.52 12.80
CA ILE A 11 -0.86 10.31 11.77
C ILE A 11 -0.46 9.88 10.36
N TYR A 12 0.83 9.62 10.14
CA TYR A 12 1.38 9.26 8.83
C TYR A 12 1.80 7.79 8.80
N PRO A 13 1.57 7.10 7.67
CA PRO A 13 1.93 5.69 7.57
C PRO A 13 3.42 5.46 7.39
N THR A 14 3.85 4.25 7.70
CA THR A 14 5.17 3.77 7.30
C THR A 14 5.11 3.39 5.83
N VAL A 15 6.07 3.84 5.05
CA VAL A 15 6.14 3.53 3.61
C VAL A 15 7.52 3.03 3.26
N VAL A 16 7.57 1.91 2.58
CA VAL A 16 8.82 1.36 2.05
C VAL A 16 8.61 1.03 0.58
N PHE A 17 9.34 1.72 -0.29
CA PHE A 17 9.41 1.40 -1.71
C PHE A 17 10.86 1.14 -2.02
N ASP A 18 11.24 -0.13 -2.02
CA ASP A 18 12.63 -0.56 -2.16
C ASP A 18 12.74 -1.69 -3.19
N PRO A 19 12.88 -1.33 -4.47
CA PRO A 19 12.92 -2.33 -5.53
C PRO A 19 14.11 -3.29 -5.44
N GLU A 20 15.26 -2.82 -4.96
CA GLU A 20 16.44 -3.66 -4.86
C GLU A 20 16.23 -4.85 -3.92
N ASN A 21 15.48 -4.63 -2.85
CA ASN A 21 15.19 -5.67 -1.87
C ASN A 21 13.80 -6.28 -2.08
N GLY A 22 13.10 -5.85 -3.13
CA GLY A 22 11.78 -6.38 -3.44
C GLY A 22 10.72 -6.01 -2.41
N LEU A 23 10.88 -4.90 -1.70
CA LEU A 23 9.97 -4.49 -0.64
C LEU A 23 9.12 -3.31 -1.09
N PHE A 24 7.79 -3.53 -1.10
CA PHE A 24 6.82 -2.47 -1.35
C PHE A 24 5.74 -2.59 -0.28
N LYS A 25 5.67 -1.61 0.60
CA LYS A 25 4.77 -1.71 1.74
C LYS A 25 4.28 -0.33 2.19
N ILE A 26 3.01 -0.28 2.58
CA ILE A 26 2.46 0.84 3.31
C ILE A 26 1.71 0.28 4.50
N ALA A 27 1.98 0.81 5.69
CA ALA A 27 1.46 0.23 6.92
C ALA A 27 1.18 1.29 7.98
N GLY A 28 0.27 0.97 8.89
CA GLY A 28 -0.01 1.79 10.05
C GLY A 28 -1.23 2.67 9.90
N ARG A 29 -1.08 3.95 10.14
CA ARG A 29 -2.19 4.89 10.17
C ARG A 29 -1.99 6.00 9.15
N SER A 30 -3.06 6.37 8.44
CA SER A 30 -3.01 7.46 7.47
C SER A 30 -4.17 8.41 7.77
N MET A 31 -3.96 9.31 8.72
CA MET A 31 -4.99 10.16 9.30
C MET A 31 -4.68 11.65 9.15
N MET A 32 -3.75 12.00 8.25
CA MET A 32 -3.38 13.40 8.04
C MET A 32 -4.43 14.16 7.25
N ASP A 33 -4.45 15.47 7.45
CA ASP A 33 -5.33 16.36 6.68
C ASP A 33 -4.73 16.66 5.30
N ASP A 34 -3.41 16.58 5.18
CA ASP A 34 -2.66 16.88 3.96
C ASP A 34 -2.35 15.64 3.13
N ALA A 35 -3.32 14.74 3.00
CA ALA A 35 -3.13 13.47 2.30
C ALA A 35 -2.65 13.67 0.86
N GLU A 36 -3.22 14.65 0.15
CA GLU A 36 -2.79 14.93 -1.22
C GLU A 36 -1.31 15.26 -1.29
N PHE A 37 -0.84 16.07 -0.38
CA PHE A 37 0.57 16.46 -0.34
C PHE A 37 1.47 15.27 -0.03
N PHE A 38 1.09 14.50 0.99
CA PHE A 38 1.88 13.33 1.41
C PHE A 38 1.99 12.28 0.31
N TYR A 39 0.87 11.94 -0.30
CA TYR A 39 0.84 10.87 -1.31
C TYR A 39 1.37 11.30 -2.67
N ARG A 40 1.48 12.60 -2.92
CA ARG A 40 2.01 13.10 -4.20
C ARG A 40 3.37 12.53 -4.52
N GLU A 41 4.26 12.51 -3.54
CA GLU A 41 5.61 11.97 -3.71
C GLU A 41 5.57 10.47 -4.03
N LEU A 42 4.68 9.74 -3.37
CA LEU A 42 4.53 8.31 -3.60
C LEU A 42 4.02 8.02 -5.00
N LEU A 43 3.04 8.79 -5.44
CA LEU A 43 2.48 8.64 -6.79
C LEU A 43 3.51 9.00 -7.85
N SER A 44 4.26 10.07 -7.65
CA SER A 44 5.33 10.48 -8.57
C SER A 44 6.42 9.41 -8.66
N TRP A 45 6.80 8.85 -7.52
CA TRP A 45 7.79 7.79 -7.49
C TRP A 45 7.32 6.58 -8.31
N MET A 46 6.04 6.24 -8.15
CA MET A 46 5.47 5.11 -8.86
C MET A 46 5.42 5.35 -10.37
N ASP A 47 5.11 6.58 -10.80
CA ASP A 47 5.15 6.96 -12.22
C ASP A 47 6.54 6.78 -12.82
N GLU A 48 7.57 7.17 -12.08
CA GLU A 48 8.94 7.02 -12.53
C GLU A 48 9.34 5.54 -12.56
N TYR A 49 8.97 4.79 -11.55
CA TYR A 49 9.26 3.35 -11.50
C TYR A 49 8.61 2.60 -12.66
N ALA A 50 7.43 3.07 -13.09
CA ALA A 50 6.68 2.46 -14.18
C ALA A 50 7.42 2.50 -15.52
N GLU A 51 8.44 3.34 -15.67
CA GLU A 51 9.20 3.40 -16.91
C GLU A 51 10.03 2.15 -17.14
N ASN A 52 10.48 1.51 -16.06
CA ASN A 52 11.28 0.29 -16.17
C ASN A 52 11.07 -0.58 -14.92
N PRO A 53 9.87 -1.13 -14.75
CA PRO A 53 9.52 -1.85 -13.53
C PRO A 53 9.96 -3.30 -13.55
N ASN A 54 10.06 -3.87 -12.35
CA ASN A 54 10.13 -5.32 -12.13
C ASN A 54 8.82 -5.77 -11.49
N ASP A 55 8.69 -7.06 -11.24
CA ASP A 55 7.53 -7.61 -10.56
C ASP A 55 7.34 -6.96 -9.19
N ILE A 56 6.10 -6.72 -8.83
CA ILE A 56 5.76 -6.06 -7.57
C ILE A 56 4.80 -6.90 -6.76
N GLU A 57 5.11 -7.12 -5.49
CA GLU A 57 4.16 -7.58 -4.51
C GLU A 57 4.00 -6.46 -3.49
N PHE A 58 2.87 -5.78 -3.53
CA PHE A 58 2.63 -4.58 -2.74
C PHE A 58 1.82 -4.92 -1.50
N THR A 59 2.41 -4.75 -0.33
CA THR A 59 1.76 -5.07 0.94
C THR A 59 1.08 -3.83 1.51
N ILE A 60 -0.18 -3.96 1.82
CA ILE A 60 -0.96 -2.92 2.49
C ILE A 60 -1.41 -3.48 3.84
N ASP A 61 -0.89 -2.90 4.91
CA ASP A 61 -1.15 -3.37 6.27
C ASP A 61 -1.57 -2.18 7.13
N MET A 62 -2.76 -1.64 6.83
CA MET A 62 -3.24 -0.42 7.45
C MET A 62 -4.12 -0.72 8.65
N GLU A 63 -3.84 -0.02 9.75
CA GLU A 63 -4.69 -0.05 10.93
C GLU A 63 -5.95 0.78 10.69
N CYS A 64 -5.78 1.96 10.12
CA CYS A 64 -6.91 2.82 9.74
C CYS A 64 -6.44 3.92 8.78
N PHE A 65 -7.39 4.50 8.07
CA PHE A 65 -7.11 5.67 7.23
C PHE A 65 -8.39 6.50 7.06
N ASN A 66 -8.22 7.79 6.84
CA ASN A 66 -9.34 8.70 6.63
C ASN A 66 -9.79 8.68 5.17
N ILE A 67 -10.87 9.41 4.86
CA ILE A 67 -11.45 9.42 3.50
C ILE A 67 -10.45 9.96 2.48
N ALA A 68 -9.74 11.04 2.81
CA ALA A 68 -8.77 11.62 1.90
C ALA A 68 -7.64 10.64 1.58
N SER A 69 -7.16 9.90 2.58
CA SER A 69 -6.14 8.88 2.39
C SER A 69 -6.66 7.70 1.57
N SER A 70 -7.90 7.29 1.79
CA SER A 70 -8.53 6.22 1.04
C SER A 70 -8.49 6.50 -0.47
N LYS A 71 -8.81 7.73 -0.84
CA LYS A 71 -8.78 8.15 -2.24
C LYS A 71 -7.37 8.05 -2.83
N ARG A 72 -6.37 8.46 -2.05
CA ARG A 72 -4.98 8.43 -2.52
C ARG A 72 -4.45 7.00 -2.62
N LEU A 73 -4.84 6.13 -1.69
CA LEU A 73 -4.52 4.70 -1.78
C LEU A 73 -5.09 4.09 -3.05
N LEU A 74 -6.33 4.45 -3.40
CA LEU A 74 -6.93 3.97 -4.63
C LEU A 74 -6.14 4.44 -5.85
N PHE A 75 -5.65 5.67 -5.85
CA PHE A 75 -4.81 6.17 -6.94
C PHE A 75 -3.50 5.38 -7.06
N LEU A 76 -2.88 4.99 -5.93
CA LEU A 76 -1.72 4.12 -5.96
C LEU A 76 -2.05 2.78 -6.60
N LEU A 77 -3.19 2.21 -6.25
CA LEU A 77 -3.63 0.94 -6.83
C LEU A 77 -3.87 1.06 -8.33
N TYR A 78 -4.40 2.18 -8.79
CA TYR A 78 -4.56 2.43 -10.23
C TYR A 78 -3.20 2.52 -10.93
N LYS A 79 -2.18 3.10 -10.28
CA LYS A 79 -0.83 3.12 -10.85
C LYS A 79 -0.29 1.71 -11.00
N LEU A 80 -0.50 0.87 -9.98
CA LEU A 80 -0.08 -0.53 -10.03
C LEU A 80 -0.80 -1.27 -11.15
N GLU A 81 -2.10 -1.01 -11.35
CA GLU A 81 -2.86 -1.60 -12.45
C GLU A 81 -2.27 -1.22 -13.80
N GLU A 82 -1.93 0.06 -13.98
CA GLU A 82 -1.32 0.53 -15.22
C GLU A 82 0.01 -0.17 -15.49
N ILE A 83 0.84 -0.33 -14.46
CA ILE A 83 2.12 -1.01 -14.57
C ILE A 83 1.90 -2.45 -15.01
N ASN A 84 0.94 -3.13 -14.40
CA ASN A 84 0.64 -4.52 -14.73
C ASN A 84 0.24 -4.69 -16.19
N LYS A 85 -0.57 -3.76 -16.70
CA LYS A 85 -1.05 -3.82 -18.08
C LYS A 85 0.02 -3.46 -19.11
N ALA A 86 0.76 -2.38 -18.83
CA ALA A 86 1.62 -1.78 -19.84
C ALA A 86 2.95 -2.52 -20.03
N ASN A 87 3.49 -3.08 -18.96
CA ASN A 87 4.87 -3.56 -18.97
C ASN A 87 5.02 -5.08 -18.87
N LYS A 88 3.91 -5.79 -18.80
CA LYS A 88 3.89 -7.26 -18.74
C LYS A 88 4.66 -7.84 -17.56
N VAL A 89 4.77 -7.06 -16.49
CA VAL A 89 5.31 -7.55 -15.23
C VAL A 89 4.17 -8.01 -14.34
N SER A 90 4.49 -8.87 -13.38
CA SER A 90 3.51 -9.38 -12.43
C SER A 90 3.34 -8.39 -11.30
N VAL A 91 2.11 -7.97 -11.04
CA VAL A 91 1.79 -7.07 -9.94
C VAL A 91 0.69 -7.72 -9.11
N SER A 92 0.89 -7.77 -7.80
CA SER A 92 -0.10 -8.30 -6.89
C SER A 92 -0.13 -7.46 -5.61
N VAL A 93 -1.25 -7.52 -4.90
CA VAL A 93 -1.43 -6.82 -3.63
C VAL A 93 -1.64 -7.85 -2.53
N VAL A 94 -0.94 -7.65 -1.43
CA VAL A 94 -1.16 -8.41 -0.20
C VAL A 94 -1.86 -7.47 0.77
N TRP A 95 -3.11 -7.76 1.06
CA TRP A 95 -3.92 -6.94 1.98
C TRP A 95 -3.96 -7.62 3.33
N CYS A 96 -3.35 -6.98 4.32
CA CYS A 96 -3.31 -7.49 5.69
C CYS A 96 -4.35 -6.79 6.54
N CYS A 97 -5.01 -7.55 7.40
CA CYS A 97 -5.93 -6.99 8.38
C CYS A 97 -5.81 -7.78 9.67
N SER A 98 -6.18 -7.15 10.79
CA SER A 98 -6.17 -7.81 12.09
C SER A 98 -7.35 -8.76 12.21
N GLU A 99 -7.23 -9.71 13.11
CA GLU A 99 -8.25 -10.73 13.33
C GLU A 99 -9.64 -10.16 13.62
N ASN A 100 -9.71 -9.02 14.31
CA ASN A 100 -10.98 -8.40 14.70
C ASN A 100 -11.36 -7.19 13.86
N GLU A 101 -10.74 -7.03 12.69
CA GLU A 101 -10.93 -5.85 11.84
C GLU A 101 -11.77 -6.18 10.60
N ASP A 102 -13.03 -6.52 10.82
CA ASP A 102 -13.93 -6.87 9.72
C ASP A 102 -14.10 -5.71 8.74
N ASP A 103 -14.14 -4.48 9.24
CA ASP A 103 -14.28 -3.30 8.39
C ASP A 103 -13.11 -3.14 7.43
N MET A 104 -11.89 -3.37 7.90
CA MET A 104 -10.71 -3.25 7.05
C MET A 104 -10.68 -4.35 5.99
N PHE A 105 -11.16 -5.53 6.32
CA PHE A 105 -11.28 -6.61 5.35
C PHE A 105 -12.26 -6.25 4.24
N GLU A 106 -13.42 -5.67 4.60
CA GLU A 106 -14.41 -5.24 3.61
C GLU A 106 -13.87 -4.13 2.70
N VAL A 107 -13.14 -3.19 3.27
CA VAL A 107 -12.51 -2.12 2.49
C VAL A 107 -11.54 -2.71 1.47
N GLY A 108 -10.74 -3.68 1.88
CA GLY A 108 -9.83 -4.37 0.97
C GLY A 108 -10.56 -5.07 -0.17
N GLN A 109 -11.67 -5.72 0.14
CA GLN A 109 -12.50 -6.37 -0.88
C GLN A 109 -13.07 -5.35 -1.86
N ASP A 110 -13.49 -4.18 -1.38
CA ASP A 110 -14.00 -3.11 -2.24
C ASP A 110 -12.91 -2.62 -3.20
N PHE A 111 -11.70 -2.41 -2.70
CA PHE A 111 -10.59 -2.03 -3.56
C PHE A 111 -10.28 -3.11 -4.59
N ALA A 112 -10.33 -4.38 -4.18
CA ALA A 112 -10.03 -5.49 -5.08
C ALA A 112 -11.02 -5.57 -6.25
N VAL A 113 -12.24 -5.10 -6.05
CA VAL A 113 -13.24 -5.04 -7.12
C VAL A 113 -12.95 -3.87 -8.07
N MET A 114 -12.41 -2.78 -7.55
CA MET A 114 -12.17 -1.57 -8.34
C MET A 114 -10.97 -1.65 -9.27
N VAL A 115 -9.98 -2.48 -8.94
CA VAL A 115 -8.75 -2.57 -9.73
C VAL A 115 -8.53 -3.99 -10.23
N LYS A 116 -7.90 -4.11 -11.41
CA LYS A 116 -7.73 -5.40 -12.09
C LYS A 116 -6.34 -5.95 -11.84
N ILE A 117 -6.01 -6.16 -10.58
CA ILE A 117 -4.78 -6.84 -10.17
C ILE A 117 -5.14 -7.83 -9.06
N PRO A 118 -4.40 -8.93 -8.93
CA PRO A 118 -4.69 -9.93 -7.90
C PRO A 118 -4.50 -9.39 -6.49
N PHE A 119 -5.45 -9.67 -5.61
CA PHE A 119 -5.36 -9.39 -4.18
C PHE A 119 -5.30 -10.70 -3.42
N SER A 120 -4.43 -10.78 -2.43
CA SER A 120 -4.41 -11.84 -1.44
C SER A 120 -4.70 -11.22 -0.09
N PHE A 121 -5.53 -11.89 0.70
CA PHE A 121 -5.97 -11.37 2.00
C PHE A 121 -5.37 -12.22 3.11
N TYR A 122 -4.73 -11.59 4.07
CA TYR A 122 -4.11 -12.26 5.20
C TYR A 122 -4.55 -11.63 6.51
N ILE A 123 -4.73 -12.47 7.52
CA ILE A 123 -4.94 -12.01 8.88
C ILE A 123 -3.56 -11.94 9.52
N CYS A 124 -3.14 -10.72 9.86
CA CYS A 124 -1.83 -10.47 10.43
C CYS A 124 -1.93 -10.28 11.94
N ALA A 125 -0.99 -10.82 12.68
CA ALA A 125 -0.94 -10.64 14.12
C ALA A 125 -0.71 -9.16 14.46
N PRO A 126 -1.31 -8.65 15.54
CA PRO A 126 -1.04 -7.29 15.97
C PRO A 126 0.46 -7.09 16.25
N GLN A 127 0.93 -5.89 15.95
CA GLN A 127 2.35 -5.56 16.09
C GLN A 127 2.83 -5.69 17.53
N GLU A 128 2.00 -5.37 18.51
CA GLU A 128 2.34 -5.46 19.91
C GLU A 128 2.60 -6.89 20.36
N ASP A 129 1.99 -7.87 19.71
CA ASP A 129 2.24 -9.27 20.01
C ASP A 129 3.70 -9.64 19.72
N ALA A 130 4.23 -9.13 18.63
CA ALA A 130 5.61 -9.33 18.26
C ALA A 130 6.55 -8.70 19.29
N VAL A 131 6.16 -7.56 19.82
CA VAL A 131 6.96 -6.86 20.83
C VAL A 131 7.00 -7.63 22.15
N LEU A 132 5.86 -8.21 22.52
CA LEU A 132 5.75 -8.95 23.78
C LEU A 132 6.41 -10.32 23.71
N ALA A 133 6.56 -10.82 22.55
CA ALA A 133 7.23 -12.10 22.37
C ALA A 133 8.73 -11.96 22.56
#